data_89deae2b9adb4c61b54602613bdfed6c
#
_entry.id   89deae2b9adb4c61b54602613bdfed6c
#
_cell.length_a   1.000
_cell.length_b   1.000
_cell.length_c   1.000
_cell.angle_alpha   90.00
_cell.angle_beta   90.00
_cell.angle_gamma   90.00
#
_symmetry.space_group_name_H-M   'P 1'
#
loop_
_entity.id
_entity.type
_entity.pdbx_description
1 polymer ?
#
loop_
_entity_poly.entity_id
_entity_poly.type
_entity_poly.pdbx_seq_one_letter_code
_entity_poly.pdbx_strand_id
1 'polypeptide(L)'
;MTVHPLTASLRLKVLATALSTFLAASSASTAFARSIYDGDWSVLIITQSGSCDASYRYGVTISDGNVIYQGGAPITMQGRVTPKGALRVIVQSGNQWADGFGRLKGNQGGGVWKGQGMSSTCAGVWRAERES
;
A
#
# COMPACT_ATOMS: atom_id res chain seq x y z
N MET A 1 89.97 -7.89 30.97
CA MET A 1 89.18 -7.34 29.88
C MET A 1 87.80 -7.98 29.91
N THR A 2 86.83 -7.25 30.41
CA THR A 2 85.47 -7.72 30.47
C THR A 2 84.71 -7.12 29.29
N VAL A 3 84.32 -8.00 28.40
CA VAL A 3 83.48 -7.64 27.28
C VAL A 3 81.99 -7.68 27.78
N HIS A 4 81.41 -6.57 27.86
CA HIS A 4 79.97 -6.54 28.12
C HIS A 4 79.20 -6.71 26.81
N PRO A 5 78.40 -7.74 26.67
CA PRO A 5 77.47 -7.79 25.52
C PRO A 5 76.40 -6.76 25.71
N LEU A 6 76.34 -5.80 24.84
CA LEU A 6 75.19 -4.91 24.69
C LEU A 6 74.02 -5.73 24.16
N THR A 7 73.21 -6.20 25.05
CA THR A 7 71.90 -6.76 24.65
C THR A 7 70.99 -5.59 24.34
N ALA A 8 70.97 -5.20 23.09
CA ALA A 8 69.93 -4.36 22.59
C ALA A 8 68.61 -5.14 22.62
N SER A 9 67.85 -4.95 23.67
CA SER A 9 66.49 -5.48 23.67
C SER A 9 65.65 -4.64 22.72
N LEU A 10 65.48 -5.19 21.53
CA LEU A 10 64.54 -4.64 20.57
C LEU A 10 63.16 -4.87 21.13
N ARG A 11 62.61 -3.88 21.82
CA ARG A 11 61.23 -3.89 22.21
C ARG A 11 60.40 -3.65 20.96
N LEU A 12 59.95 -4.74 20.37
CA LEU A 12 58.96 -4.70 19.32
C LEU A 12 57.66 -4.16 19.93
N LYS A 13 57.43 -2.89 19.77
CA LYS A 13 56.11 -2.33 20.08
C LYS A 13 55.15 -2.82 19.00
N VAL A 14 54.48 -3.91 19.31
CA VAL A 14 53.33 -4.32 18.53
C VAL A 14 52.24 -3.25 18.74
N LEU A 15 52.16 -2.34 17.81
CA LEU A 15 51.00 -1.47 17.70
C LEU A 15 49.81 -2.37 17.25
N ALA A 16 49.07 -2.84 18.23
CA ALA A 16 47.77 -3.43 17.95
C ALA A 16 46.86 -2.28 17.48
N THR A 17 46.82 -2.06 16.18
CA THR A 17 45.74 -1.28 15.58
C THR A 17 44.50 -2.10 15.73
N ALA A 18 43.73 -1.80 16.77
CA ALA A 18 42.37 -2.27 16.88
C ALA A 18 41.58 -1.65 15.72
N LEU A 19 41.39 -2.44 14.66
CA LEU A 19 40.50 -2.12 13.58
C LEU A 19 39.10 -2.25 14.16
N SER A 20 38.59 -1.16 14.71
CA SER A 20 37.19 -1.06 15.10
C SER A 20 36.38 -1.06 13.80
N THR A 21 35.96 -2.25 13.38
CA THR A 21 34.93 -2.38 12.36
C THR A 21 33.64 -1.86 12.97
N PHE A 22 33.33 -0.59 12.71
CA PHE A 22 32.00 -0.08 12.88
C PHE A 22 31.10 -0.84 11.90
N LEU A 23 30.43 -1.89 12.38
CA LEU A 23 29.25 -2.38 11.72
C LEU A 23 28.22 -1.25 11.85
N ALA A 24 28.13 -0.41 10.80
CA ALA A 24 26.98 0.43 10.60
C ALA A 24 25.80 -0.54 10.41
N ALA A 25 25.05 -0.76 11.49
CA ALA A 25 23.74 -1.38 11.37
C ALA A 25 22.92 -0.39 10.52
N SER A 26 22.84 -0.70 9.22
CA SER A 26 21.86 -0.09 8.36
C SER A 26 20.52 -0.50 8.93
N SER A 27 19.94 0.33 9.78
CA SER A 27 18.52 0.24 10.07
C SER A 27 17.85 0.43 8.73
N ALA A 28 17.49 -0.69 8.09
CA ALA A 28 16.56 -0.68 7.00
C ALA A 28 15.28 -0.10 7.59
N SER A 29 15.11 1.22 7.50
CA SER A 29 13.80 1.82 7.65
C SER A 29 12.98 1.15 6.57
N THR A 30 12.03 0.31 6.98
CA THR A 30 10.94 -0.12 6.13
C THR A 30 10.15 1.15 5.80
N ALA A 31 10.68 1.95 4.88
CA ALA A 31 9.87 2.91 4.18
C ALA A 31 8.83 2.07 3.46
N PHE A 32 7.58 2.07 3.99
CA PHE A 32 6.45 1.58 3.22
C PHE A 32 6.49 2.34 1.90
N ALA A 33 6.98 1.67 0.84
CA ALA A 33 6.99 2.25 -0.48
C ALA A 33 5.56 2.69 -0.76
N ARG A 34 5.37 4.00 -0.99
CA ARG A 34 4.08 4.49 -1.43
C ARG A 34 3.65 3.65 -2.61
N SER A 35 2.41 3.15 -2.57
CA SER A 35 1.83 2.49 -3.72
C SER A 35 1.82 3.47 -4.89
N ILE A 36 2.19 2.99 -6.09
CA ILE A 36 2.10 3.80 -7.30
C ILE A 36 0.66 4.25 -7.61
N TYR A 37 -0.31 3.65 -6.92
CA TYR A 37 -1.74 3.97 -7.04
C TYR A 37 -2.24 4.95 -5.97
N ASP A 38 -1.40 5.39 -5.07
CA ASP A 38 -1.76 6.38 -4.06
C ASP A 38 -2.23 7.69 -4.72
N GLY A 39 -3.22 8.32 -4.13
CA GLY A 39 -3.83 9.55 -4.61
C GLY A 39 -5.33 9.54 -4.54
N ASP A 40 -5.95 10.57 -5.08
CA ASP A 40 -7.39 10.72 -5.11
C ASP A 40 -7.97 10.17 -6.42
N TRP A 41 -9.05 9.43 -6.28
CA TRP A 41 -9.71 8.72 -7.38
C TRP A 41 -11.20 8.99 -7.39
N SER A 42 -11.77 9.14 -8.58
CA SER A 42 -13.21 9.14 -8.81
C SER A 42 -13.63 7.77 -9.32
N VAL A 43 -14.61 7.18 -8.68
CA VAL A 43 -15.14 5.85 -9.00
C VAL A 43 -16.57 5.95 -9.44
N LEU A 44 -16.89 5.48 -10.63
CA LEU A 44 -18.23 5.36 -11.16
C LEU A 44 -18.68 3.90 -11.07
N ILE A 45 -19.77 3.68 -10.34
CA ILE A 45 -20.42 2.38 -10.22
C ILE A 45 -21.60 2.37 -11.20
N ILE A 46 -21.71 1.37 -12.04
CA ILE A 46 -22.78 1.22 -13.03
C ILE A 46 -23.53 -0.07 -12.72
N THR A 47 -24.83 0.04 -12.48
CA THR A 47 -25.70 -1.12 -12.26
C THR A 47 -26.16 -1.68 -13.60
N GLN A 48 -25.94 -2.96 -13.81
CA GLN A 48 -26.36 -3.70 -15.02
C GLN A 48 -27.51 -4.65 -14.76
N SER A 49 -27.68 -5.09 -13.52
CA SER A 49 -28.77 -5.96 -13.10
C SER A 49 -29.22 -5.61 -11.68
N GLY A 50 -30.49 -5.89 -11.40
CA GLY A 50 -31.14 -5.54 -10.14
C GLY A 50 -31.74 -4.15 -10.14
N SER A 51 -32.41 -3.78 -9.03
CA SER A 51 -33.16 -2.54 -8.88
C SER A 51 -32.37 -1.44 -8.15
N CYS A 52 -31.06 -1.60 -7.97
CA CYS A 52 -30.21 -0.53 -7.43
C CYS A 52 -30.16 0.65 -8.38
N ASP A 53 -29.77 1.83 -7.89
CA ASP A 53 -29.63 3.01 -8.73
C ASP A 53 -28.74 2.73 -9.94
N ALA A 54 -29.06 3.33 -11.08
CA ALA A 54 -28.39 3.10 -12.34
C ALA A 54 -26.89 3.39 -12.27
N SER A 55 -26.52 4.43 -11.52
CA SER A 55 -25.12 4.77 -11.30
C SER A 55 -24.91 5.52 -9.98
N TYR A 56 -23.70 5.33 -9.44
CA TYR A 56 -23.19 6.06 -8.27
C TYR A 56 -21.80 6.57 -8.57
N ARG A 57 -21.45 7.71 -7.99
CA ARG A 57 -20.07 8.21 -8.05
C ARG A 57 -19.53 8.35 -6.64
N TYR A 58 -18.35 7.78 -6.41
CA TYR A 58 -17.63 7.86 -5.14
C TYR A 58 -16.27 8.54 -5.32
N GLY A 59 -15.93 9.41 -4.38
CA GLY A 59 -14.56 9.86 -4.18
C GLY A 59 -13.85 8.93 -3.19
N VAL A 60 -12.69 8.47 -3.54
CA VAL A 60 -11.84 7.68 -2.65
C VAL A 60 -10.41 8.19 -2.69
N THR A 61 -9.69 8.02 -1.58
CA THR A 61 -8.23 8.20 -1.54
C THR A 61 -7.58 6.83 -1.37
N ILE A 62 -6.57 6.56 -2.16
CA ILE A 62 -5.71 5.40 -1.95
C ILE A 62 -4.45 5.89 -1.23
N SER A 63 -4.16 5.29 -0.07
CA SER A 63 -2.99 5.58 0.75
C SER A 63 -2.35 4.28 1.22
N ASP A 64 -1.09 4.06 0.85
CA ASP A 64 -0.36 2.84 1.13
C ASP A 64 -1.12 1.56 0.72
N GLY A 65 -1.82 1.64 -0.41
CA GLY A 65 -2.66 0.56 -0.94
C GLY A 65 -4.01 0.41 -0.26
N ASN A 66 -4.34 1.20 0.74
CA ASN A 66 -5.65 1.19 1.38
C ASN A 66 -6.61 2.13 0.66
N VAL A 67 -7.82 1.64 0.39
CA VAL A 67 -8.89 2.45 -0.20
C VAL A 67 -9.71 3.09 0.91
N ILE A 68 -9.77 4.41 0.93
CA ILE A 68 -10.42 5.21 1.97
C ILE A 68 -11.54 6.02 1.33
N TYR A 69 -12.76 5.87 1.84
CA TYR A 69 -13.91 6.63 1.38
C TYR A 69 -13.83 8.09 1.82
N GLN A 70 -14.09 9.01 0.90
CA GLN A 70 -14.02 10.46 1.14
C GLN A 70 -15.38 11.15 1.12
N GLY A 71 -16.46 10.41 0.99
CA GLY A 71 -17.81 10.98 0.95
C GLY A 71 -18.44 11.16 2.32
N GLY A 72 -19.60 11.81 2.34
CA GLY A 72 -20.41 12.05 3.54
C GLY A 72 -21.57 11.07 3.76
N ALA A 73 -21.74 10.09 2.87
CA ALA A 73 -22.78 9.08 3.05
C ALA A 73 -22.45 8.13 4.22
N PRO A 74 -23.48 7.60 4.92
CA PRO A 74 -23.27 6.70 6.06
C PRO A 74 -22.91 5.28 5.59
N ILE A 75 -21.75 5.15 4.93
CA ILE A 75 -21.22 3.86 4.46
C ILE A 75 -19.88 3.57 5.11
N THR A 76 -19.59 2.28 5.23
CA THR A 76 -18.27 1.76 5.59
C THR A 76 -17.64 1.17 4.34
N MET A 77 -16.42 1.56 4.04
CA MET A 77 -15.67 1.06 2.91
C MET A 77 -14.34 0.49 3.39
N GLN A 78 -14.01 -0.71 2.93
CA GLN A 78 -12.73 -1.35 3.16
C GLN A 78 -12.21 -1.88 1.83
N GLY A 79 -11.00 -1.53 1.48
CA GLY A 79 -10.40 -1.99 0.23
C GLY A 79 -8.89 -1.93 0.23
N ARG A 80 -8.32 -2.74 -0.64
CA ARG A 80 -6.88 -2.77 -0.85
C ARG A 80 -6.54 -2.90 -2.32
N VAL A 81 -5.44 -2.25 -2.67
CA VAL A 81 -4.79 -2.35 -3.98
C VAL A 81 -3.44 -3.01 -3.80
N THR A 82 -3.18 -4.07 -4.56
CA THR A 82 -1.85 -4.70 -4.60
C THR A 82 -0.86 -3.86 -5.39
N PRO A 83 0.46 -4.07 -5.25
CA PRO A 83 1.45 -3.38 -6.08
C PRO A 83 1.26 -3.58 -7.58
N LYS A 84 0.62 -4.67 -8.00
CA LYS A 84 0.29 -4.96 -9.39
C LYS A 84 -1.06 -4.38 -9.84
N GLY A 85 -1.75 -3.67 -8.97
CA GLY A 85 -3.01 -3.01 -9.28
C GLY A 85 -4.27 -3.85 -9.07
N ALA A 86 -4.17 -5.07 -8.58
CA ALA A 86 -5.36 -5.85 -8.23
C ALA A 86 -6.09 -5.19 -7.06
N LEU A 87 -7.39 -4.97 -7.21
CA LEU A 87 -8.23 -4.26 -6.26
C LEU A 87 -9.37 -5.12 -5.78
N ARG A 88 -9.65 -5.06 -4.48
CA ARG A 88 -10.88 -5.52 -3.88
C ARG A 88 -11.39 -4.50 -2.90
N VAL A 89 -12.70 -4.20 -2.97
CA VAL A 89 -13.37 -3.26 -2.06
C VAL A 89 -14.69 -3.87 -1.58
N ILE A 90 -14.95 -3.74 -0.30
CA ILE A 90 -16.23 -4.08 0.32
C ILE A 90 -16.86 -2.81 0.86
N VAL A 91 -18.10 -2.58 0.50
CA VAL A 91 -18.91 -1.44 0.97
C VAL A 91 -20.11 -1.96 1.74
N GLN A 92 -20.41 -1.34 2.86
CA GLN A 92 -21.58 -1.69 3.68
C GLN A 92 -22.33 -0.42 4.08
N SER A 93 -23.65 -0.52 4.10
CA SER A 93 -24.57 0.52 4.58
C SER A 93 -25.83 -0.15 5.15
N GLY A 94 -25.90 -0.26 6.47
CA GLY A 94 -26.98 -1.00 7.11
C GLY A 94 -26.96 -2.48 6.67
N ASN A 95 -28.07 -2.95 6.12
CA ASN A 95 -28.22 -4.30 5.58
C ASN A 95 -27.80 -4.45 4.10
N GLN A 96 -27.38 -3.36 3.49
CA GLN A 96 -26.90 -3.35 2.11
C GLN A 96 -25.38 -3.56 2.09
N TRP A 97 -24.92 -4.24 1.07
CA TRP A 97 -23.49 -4.44 0.85
C TRP A 97 -23.16 -4.53 -0.63
N ALA A 98 -21.93 -4.24 -0.95
CA ALA A 98 -21.36 -4.46 -2.27
C ALA A 98 -19.93 -4.96 -2.16
N ASP A 99 -19.54 -5.81 -3.08
CA ASP A 99 -18.20 -6.39 -3.21
C ASP A 99 -17.71 -6.11 -4.63
N GLY A 100 -16.63 -5.34 -4.74
CA GLY A 100 -16.04 -4.91 -5.99
C GLY A 100 -14.67 -5.53 -6.21
N PHE A 101 -14.42 -6.00 -7.42
CA PHE A 101 -13.15 -6.57 -7.86
C PHE A 101 -12.70 -5.92 -9.16
N GLY A 102 -11.44 -5.80 -9.33
CA GLY A 102 -10.89 -5.32 -10.59
C GLY A 102 -9.42 -4.98 -10.51
N ARG A 103 -9.03 -4.05 -11.32
CA ARG A 103 -7.63 -3.70 -11.50
C ARG A 103 -7.48 -2.22 -11.81
N LEU A 104 -6.45 -1.62 -11.23
CA LEU A 104 -5.93 -0.32 -11.63
C LEU A 104 -4.73 -0.52 -12.56
N LYS A 105 -4.61 0.37 -13.53
CA LYS A 105 -3.48 0.44 -14.46
C LYS A 105 -3.23 1.91 -14.82
N GLY A 106 -2.07 2.43 -14.43
CA GLY A 106 -1.78 3.85 -14.61
C GLY A 106 -2.78 4.71 -13.82
N ASN A 107 -3.44 5.63 -14.49
CA ASN A 107 -4.41 6.56 -13.90
C ASN A 107 -5.88 6.13 -14.06
N GLN A 108 -6.12 4.90 -14.46
CA GLN A 108 -7.45 4.36 -14.72
C GLN A 108 -7.59 2.99 -14.09
N GLY A 109 -8.84 2.56 -13.97
CA GLY A 109 -9.16 1.22 -13.52
C GLY A 109 -10.59 0.84 -13.82
N GLY A 110 -10.90 -0.40 -13.56
CA GLY A 110 -12.24 -0.93 -13.73
C GLY A 110 -12.34 -2.38 -13.29
N GLY A 111 -13.57 -2.84 -13.26
CA GLY A 111 -13.88 -4.20 -12.85
C GLY A 111 -15.36 -4.43 -12.74
N VAL A 112 -15.71 -5.38 -11.91
CA VAL A 112 -17.07 -5.82 -11.67
C VAL A 112 -17.43 -5.64 -10.20
N TRP A 113 -18.70 -5.56 -9.91
CA TRP A 113 -19.22 -5.55 -8.54
C TRP A 113 -20.52 -6.33 -8.46
N LYS A 114 -20.81 -6.81 -7.29
CA LYS A 114 -22.09 -7.44 -6.92
C LYS A 114 -22.46 -6.98 -5.51
N GLY A 115 -23.74 -6.96 -5.23
CA GLY A 115 -24.20 -6.54 -3.92
C GLY A 115 -25.65 -6.88 -3.67
N GLN A 116 -26.07 -6.52 -2.47
CA GLN A 116 -27.45 -6.62 -2.00
C GLN A 116 -27.97 -5.21 -1.71
N GLY A 117 -28.95 -4.79 -2.49
CA GLY A 117 -29.71 -3.58 -2.21
C GLY A 117 -30.85 -3.83 -1.23
N MET A 118 -31.74 -2.85 -1.06
CA MET A 118 -32.88 -2.98 -0.12
C MET A 118 -33.86 -4.05 -0.54
N SER A 119 -34.09 -4.26 -1.83
CA SER A 119 -35.13 -5.15 -2.36
C SER A 119 -34.64 -6.14 -3.40
N SER A 120 -33.38 -6.07 -3.82
CA SER A 120 -32.85 -6.99 -4.83
C SER A 120 -31.35 -7.15 -4.75
N THR A 121 -30.85 -8.24 -5.31
CA THR A 121 -29.44 -8.42 -5.64
C THR A 121 -29.11 -7.55 -6.84
N CYS A 122 -27.99 -6.86 -6.81
CA CYS A 122 -27.52 -6.02 -7.89
C CYS A 122 -26.13 -6.43 -8.32
N ALA A 123 -25.81 -6.14 -9.57
CA ALA A 123 -24.46 -6.37 -10.11
C ALA A 123 -24.20 -5.40 -11.27
N GLY A 124 -22.95 -5.22 -11.58
CA GLY A 124 -22.55 -4.38 -12.70
C GLY A 124 -21.04 -4.24 -12.80
N VAL A 125 -20.65 -3.12 -13.35
CA VAL A 125 -19.25 -2.75 -13.56
C VAL A 125 -18.92 -1.47 -12.82
N TRP A 126 -17.62 -1.24 -12.62
CA TRP A 126 -17.13 0.03 -12.11
C TRP A 126 -15.96 0.53 -12.94
N ARG A 127 -15.77 1.82 -12.95
CA ARG A 127 -14.64 2.51 -13.58
C ARG A 127 -14.05 3.51 -12.62
N ALA A 128 -12.75 3.68 -12.65
CA ALA A 128 -12.05 4.64 -11.83
C ALA A 128 -11.06 5.47 -12.63
N GLU A 129 -10.93 6.72 -12.24
CA GLU A 129 -9.96 7.66 -12.79
C GLU A 129 -9.26 8.38 -11.64
N ARG A 130 -7.93 8.48 -11.75
CA ARG A 130 -7.16 9.27 -10.80
C ARG A 130 -7.42 10.75 -11.05
N GLU A 131 -7.68 11.50 -9.99
CA GLU A 131 -7.87 12.95 -10.05
C GLU A 131 -6.61 13.71 -9.65
N SER A 132 -5.85 13.15 -8.73
CA SER A 132 -4.62 13.78 -8.25
C SER A 132 -3.63 12.79 -7.61
#